data_69a5c8e43f1e5c2b8a78762fbfe6259d
#
_entry.id   69a5c8e43f1e5c2b8a78762fbfe6259d
#
_cell.length_a   1.000
_cell.length_b   1.000
_cell.length_c   1.000
_cell.angle_alpha   90.00
_cell.angle_beta   90.00
_cell.angle_gamma   90.00
#
_symmetry.space_group_name_H-M   'P 1'
#
loop_
_entity.id
_entity.type
_entity.pdbx_description
1 polymer ?
#
loop_
_entity_poly.entity_id
_entity_poly.type
_entity_poly.pdbx_seq_one_letter_code
_entity_poly.pdbx_strand_id
1 'polypeptide(L)'
;MICVHPRTRFAVAVLTGFMISSGVWADWWQFQGPTRNGVSPESGLMRSWPEGGPRELWSFPLGEGYAGPAVRDGEIYILDRVEERQDVLRCLDLATGAELWNYAYDAPGSVGHSGSRTPPTVTETHVYSVGMLGDFLCVDRKTHQPVWRKNILADFGNKPSSWGVSQAPSLWRDLVIVAPQADDAFVAAYQRETGELVWQSPGLGKVGYVTPVVTTLAGVEQAVMVAAYGQTAGISLENGSILWAYDGFQCQIPIPYPTPLSGDRLFITGGYDAGSAMIQIKREGDGFGVTELFRTDECGSQIHQPLVYDGHLYAHSNTNSRTDGMICMTLDGQLKWRTRDSRDLPQFERGNLLLADGMIISLDGKTGMLHLIEPSPEGYKELARAKIFDGNKMWSPMALSQGRLLLRDQETMKCLDLKNP
;
A
#
# COMPACT_ATOMS: atom_id res chain seq x y z
N MET A 1 -59.68 62.46 20.19
CA MET A 1 -58.86 62.01 19.04
C MET A 1 -57.82 61.06 19.57
N ILE A 2 -58.03 59.74 19.43
CA ILE A 2 -57.11 58.72 19.91
C ILE A 2 -56.44 58.14 18.67
N CYS A 3 -55.10 58.38 18.52
CA CYS A 3 -54.28 57.80 17.45
C CYS A 3 -53.90 56.35 17.80
N VAL A 4 -54.35 55.43 16.98
CA VAL A 4 -53.96 54.03 17.07
C VAL A 4 -52.78 53.76 16.09
N HIS A 5 -51.61 53.33 16.61
CA HIS A 5 -50.46 52.98 15.79
C HIS A 5 -50.55 51.43 15.43
N PRO A 6 -50.32 51.06 14.19
CA PRO A 6 -50.27 49.64 13.82
C PRO A 6 -48.92 49.01 14.26
N ARG A 7 -48.99 47.89 14.96
CA ARG A 7 -47.84 47.04 15.32
C ARG A 7 -47.45 46.17 14.11
N THR A 8 -46.33 46.46 13.51
CA THR A 8 -45.70 45.60 12.49
C THR A 8 -45.06 44.38 13.18
N ARG A 9 -45.52 43.17 12.87
CA ARG A 9 -44.91 41.92 13.30
C ARG A 9 -43.82 41.56 12.29
N PHE A 10 -42.56 41.55 12.72
CA PHE A 10 -41.44 40.95 11.97
C PHE A 10 -41.49 39.44 12.20
N ALA A 11 -41.67 38.67 11.12
CA ALA A 11 -41.46 37.23 11.11
C ALA A 11 -39.97 36.98 10.88
N VAL A 12 -39.29 36.39 11.90
CA VAL A 12 -37.91 35.92 11.74
C VAL A 12 -38.00 34.53 11.10
N ALA A 13 -37.64 34.43 9.82
CA ALA A 13 -37.44 33.16 9.14
C ALA A 13 -36.10 32.56 9.58
N VAL A 14 -36.11 31.50 10.38
CA VAL A 14 -34.93 30.71 10.70
C VAL A 14 -34.63 29.82 9.49
N LEU A 15 -33.65 30.22 8.68
CA LEU A 15 -33.05 29.37 7.65
C LEU A 15 -32.17 28.36 8.36
N THR A 16 -32.65 27.13 8.54
CA THR A 16 -31.85 25.97 8.86
C THR A 16 -31.05 25.61 7.62
N GLY A 17 -29.81 26.14 7.52
CA GLY A 17 -28.85 25.70 6.52
C GLY A 17 -28.42 24.26 6.81
N PHE A 18 -28.84 23.31 5.98
CA PHE A 18 -28.19 22.01 5.90
C PHE A 18 -26.76 22.25 5.40
N MET A 19 -25.77 22.17 6.29
CA MET A 19 -24.38 22.02 5.87
C MET A 19 -24.24 20.62 5.28
N ILE A 20 -24.27 20.54 3.94
CA ILE A 20 -23.83 19.36 3.24
C ILE A 20 -22.30 19.35 3.46
N SER A 21 -21.82 18.48 4.34
CA SER A 21 -20.41 18.20 4.48
C SER A 21 -19.96 17.57 3.15
N SER A 22 -19.34 18.38 2.29
CA SER A 22 -18.66 17.86 1.10
C SER A 22 -17.50 17.01 1.57
N GLY A 23 -17.54 15.69 1.30
CA GLY A 23 -16.43 14.79 1.60
C GLY A 23 -15.13 15.28 0.95
N VAL A 24 -14.02 15.01 1.58
CA VAL A 24 -12.69 15.20 0.98
C VAL A 24 -12.42 13.97 0.12
N TRP A 25 -12.01 14.17 -1.12
CA TRP A 25 -11.67 13.12 -2.07
C TRP A 25 -10.22 13.24 -2.48
N ALA A 26 -9.55 12.10 -2.69
CA ALA A 26 -8.14 12.05 -3.04
C ALA A 26 -7.82 10.95 -4.05
N ASP A 27 -6.72 11.10 -4.76
CA ASP A 27 -6.16 10.06 -5.62
C ASP A 27 -5.33 9.05 -4.82
N TRP A 28 -5.24 7.82 -5.35
CA TRP A 28 -4.44 6.73 -4.81
C TRP A 28 -3.34 6.35 -5.81
N TRP A 29 -2.47 7.31 -6.15
CA TRP A 29 -1.60 7.27 -7.31
C TRP A 29 -0.35 6.39 -7.19
N GLN A 30 -0.14 5.73 -6.05
CA GLN A 30 1.00 4.84 -5.80
C GLN A 30 0.64 3.76 -4.78
N PHE A 31 1.53 2.80 -4.61
CA PHE A 31 1.41 1.75 -3.60
C PHE A 31 1.21 2.34 -2.21
N GLN A 32 0.17 1.87 -1.51
CA GLN A 32 -0.25 2.31 -0.18
C GLN A 32 -0.70 3.79 -0.10
N GLY A 33 -1.15 4.35 -1.23
CA GLY A 33 -1.80 5.65 -1.28
C GLY A 33 -0.87 6.85 -1.29
N PRO A 34 -1.43 8.06 -1.17
CA PRO A 34 -0.70 9.30 -1.41
C PRO A 34 0.49 9.51 -0.45
N THR A 35 0.41 8.98 0.75
CA THR A 35 1.45 9.08 1.78
C THR A 35 2.19 7.76 2.05
N ARG A 36 1.93 6.72 1.27
CA ARG A 36 2.55 5.39 1.37
C ARG A 36 2.42 4.73 2.74
N ASN A 37 1.35 4.99 3.46
CA ASN A 37 1.12 4.44 4.79
C ASN A 37 -0.22 3.71 4.94
N GLY A 38 -0.93 3.47 3.82
CA GLY A 38 -2.25 2.84 3.82
C GLY A 38 -3.37 3.75 4.31
N VAL A 39 -3.13 5.06 4.43
CA VAL A 39 -4.11 6.02 4.92
C VAL A 39 -4.62 6.89 3.77
N SER A 40 -5.95 6.95 3.63
CA SER A 40 -6.64 7.89 2.74
C SER A 40 -7.07 9.13 3.53
N PRO A 41 -6.89 10.33 2.98
CA PRO A 41 -7.45 11.56 3.58
C PRO A 41 -8.95 11.72 3.27
N GLU A 42 -9.57 10.79 2.57
CA GLU A 42 -10.99 10.86 2.22
C GLU A 42 -11.89 10.79 3.45
N SER A 43 -13.02 11.49 3.38
CA SER A 43 -14.04 11.57 4.42
C SER A 43 -15.45 11.56 3.84
N GLY A 44 -16.47 11.38 4.67
CA GLY A 44 -17.86 11.25 4.23
C GLY A 44 -18.17 9.84 3.69
N LEU A 45 -17.48 8.83 4.21
CA LEU A 45 -17.69 7.43 3.87
C LEU A 45 -18.80 6.79 4.74
N MET A 46 -19.43 5.75 4.22
CA MET A 46 -20.44 4.99 4.96
C MET A 46 -19.81 4.32 6.18
N ARG A 47 -20.44 4.51 7.35
CA ARG A 47 -20.07 3.83 8.60
C ARG A 47 -20.86 2.54 8.85
N SER A 48 -21.79 2.21 7.97
CA SER A 48 -22.55 0.96 7.94
C SER A 48 -22.90 0.64 6.50
N TRP A 49 -23.09 -0.64 6.20
CA TRP A 49 -23.46 -1.07 4.85
C TRP A 49 -24.86 -1.66 4.83
N PRO A 50 -25.58 -1.59 3.69
CA PRO A 50 -26.82 -2.30 3.53
C PRO A 50 -26.62 -3.82 3.59
N GLU A 51 -27.69 -4.58 3.70
CA GLU A 51 -27.65 -6.03 3.58
C GLU A 51 -27.00 -6.41 2.23
N GLY A 52 -26.00 -7.30 2.27
CA GLY A 52 -25.21 -7.68 1.10
C GLY A 52 -23.95 -6.83 0.88
N GLY A 53 -23.76 -5.73 1.62
CA GLY A 53 -22.54 -4.91 1.56
C GLY A 53 -22.65 -3.64 0.71
N PRO A 54 -21.52 -2.97 0.44
CA PRO A 54 -21.47 -1.81 -0.43
C PRO A 54 -21.90 -2.17 -1.85
N ARG A 55 -22.55 -1.21 -2.53
CA ARG A 55 -22.97 -1.41 -3.92
C ARG A 55 -21.77 -1.61 -4.83
N GLU A 56 -21.74 -2.72 -5.58
CA GLU A 56 -20.82 -2.91 -6.69
C GLU A 56 -21.22 -2.00 -7.84
N LEU A 57 -20.31 -1.12 -8.26
CA LEU A 57 -20.51 -0.20 -9.38
C LEU A 57 -20.22 -0.89 -10.70
N TRP A 58 -19.14 -1.63 -10.74
CA TRP A 58 -18.71 -2.42 -11.90
C TRP A 58 -17.66 -3.46 -11.48
N SER A 59 -17.44 -4.44 -12.35
CA SER A 59 -16.34 -5.40 -12.29
C SER A 59 -15.61 -5.48 -13.62
N PHE A 60 -14.32 -5.81 -13.58
CA PHE A 60 -13.44 -5.93 -14.75
C PHE A 60 -12.63 -7.23 -14.67
N PRO A 61 -12.65 -8.08 -15.73
CA PRO A 61 -11.86 -9.30 -15.76
C PRO A 61 -10.37 -8.98 -15.88
N LEU A 62 -9.54 -9.68 -15.12
CA LEU A 62 -8.08 -9.62 -15.13
C LEU A 62 -7.50 -11.02 -15.29
N GLY A 63 -6.26 -11.10 -15.72
CA GLY A 63 -5.46 -12.31 -15.60
C GLY A 63 -5.05 -12.56 -14.15
N GLU A 64 -4.53 -13.76 -13.88
CA GLU A 64 -4.05 -14.13 -12.54
C GLU A 64 -3.01 -13.12 -12.03
N GLY A 65 -3.13 -12.69 -10.77
CA GLY A 65 -2.15 -11.76 -10.21
C GLY A 65 -2.51 -11.14 -8.87
N TYR A 66 -1.55 -10.39 -8.36
CA TYR A 66 -1.57 -9.76 -7.04
C TYR A 66 -1.29 -8.25 -7.10
N ALA A 67 -1.15 -7.67 -8.29
CA ALA A 67 -0.97 -6.24 -8.45
C ALA A 67 -2.20 -5.48 -7.98
N GLY A 68 -2.00 -4.49 -7.14
CA GLY A 68 -3.05 -3.54 -6.78
C GLY A 68 -3.18 -2.42 -7.80
N PRO A 69 -4.34 -1.75 -7.89
CA PRO A 69 -4.53 -0.58 -8.74
C PRO A 69 -3.89 0.67 -8.14
N ALA A 70 -3.52 1.60 -9.01
CA ALA A 70 -3.27 3.00 -8.70
C ALA A 70 -4.34 3.86 -9.38
N VAL A 71 -4.71 4.99 -8.77
CA VAL A 71 -5.75 5.89 -9.30
C VAL A 71 -5.21 7.31 -9.35
N ARG A 72 -5.39 7.96 -10.51
CA ARG A 72 -5.09 9.37 -10.68
C ARG A 72 -6.04 10.03 -11.68
N ASP A 73 -6.56 11.19 -11.32
CA ASP A 73 -7.45 12.01 -12.17
C ASP A 73 -8.67 11.25 -12.72
N GLY A 74 -9.22 10.29 -11.95
CA GLY A 74 -10.33 9.44 -12.37
C GLY A 74 -9.95 8.29 -13.29
N GLU A 75 -8.67 8.02 -13.50
CA GLU A 75 -8.14 6.90 -14.26
C GLU A 75 -7.49 5.87 -13.32
N ILE A 76 -7.77 4.60 -13.56
CA ILE A 76 -7.20 3.46 -12.84
C ILE A 76 -6.09 2.86 -13.66
N TYR A 77 -4.95 2.61 -13.05
CA TYR A 77 -3.82 1.96 -13.67
C TYR A 77 -3.52 0.65 -12.94
N ILE A 78 -3.44 -0.45 -13.69
CA ILE A 78 -3.12 -1.76 -13.12
C ILE A 78 -2.24 -2.55 -14.08
N LEU A 79 -1.24 -3.22 -13.53
CA LEU A 79 -0.44 -4.18 -14.30
C LEU A 79 -1.14 -5.53 -14.25
N ASP A 80 -1.55 -6.00 -15.41
CA ASP A 80 -2.17 -7.29 -15.64
C ASP A 80 -1.18 -8.27 -16.29
N ARG A 81 -1.50 -9.55 -16.28
CA ARG A 81 -0.71 -10.57 -16.93
C ARG A 81 -1.58 -11.56 -17.68
N VAL A 82 -1.26 -11.81 -18.95
CA VAL A 82 -2.05 -12.63 -19.86
C VAL A 82 -1.24 -13.86 -20.27
N GLU A 83 -1.81 -15.04 -20.04
CA GLU A 83 -1.32 -16.35 -20.50
C GLU A 83 0.16 -16.65 -20.21
N GLU A 84 0.71 -16.12 -19.07
CA GLU A 84 2.14 -16.25 -18.72
C GLU A 84 3.11 -15.79 -19.84
N ARG A 85 2.64 -14.99 -20.76
CA ARG A 85 3.38 -14.53 -21.95
C ARG A 85 3.51 -13.03 -22.04
N GLN A 86 2.49 -12.29 -21.64
CA GLN A 86 2.46 -10.83 -21.75
C GLN A 86 2.14 -10.17 -20.43
N ASP A 87 2.84 -9.09 -20.13
CA ASP A 87 2.39 -8.11 -19.16
C ASP A 87 1.62 -7.01 -19.90
N VAL A 88 0.52 -6.54 -19.32
CA VAL A 88 -0.38 -5.54 -19.89
C VAL A 88 -0.62 -4.43 -18.88
N LEU A 89 -0.08 -3.26 -19.12
CA LEU A 89 -0.45 -2.07 -18.35
C LEU A 89 -1.81 -1.58 -18.88
N ARG A 90 -2.84 -1.69 -18.04
CA ARG A 90 -4.20 -1.25 -18.37
C ARG A 90 -4.54 0.07 -17.72
N CYS A 91 -5.28 0.90 -18.43
CA CYS A 91 -5.90 2.11 -17.93
C CYS A 91 -7.42 1.98 -18.06
N LEU A 92 -8.14 2.14 -16.96
CA LEU A 92 -9.60 2.05 -16.91
C LEU A 92 -10.19 3.36 -16.38
N ASP A 93 -11.40 3.66 -16.79
CA ASP A 93 -12.20 4.76 -16.25
C ASP A 93 -12.73 4.39 -14.85
N LEU A 94 -12.47 5.22 -13.85
CA LEU A 94 -12.87 4.96 -12.45
C LEU A 94 -14.39 4.92 -12.27
N ALA A 95 -15.13 5.69 -13.07
CA ALA A 95 -16.59 5.78 -12.90
C ALA A 95 -17.31 4.55 -13.49
N THR A 96 -16.82 4.01 -14.60
CA THR A 96 -17.51 3.00 -15.40
C THR A 96 -16.81 1.65 -15.46
N GLY A 97 -15.52 1.57 -15.14
CA GLY A 97 -14.69 0.38 -15.32
C GLY A 97 -14.33 0.07 -16.78
N ALA A 98 -14.68 0.95 -17.73
CA ALA A 98 -14.34 0.75 -19.13
C ALA A 98 -12.82 0.88 -19.36
N GLU A 99 -12.22 -0.03 -20.12
CA GLU A 99 -10.83 0.10 -20.54
C GLU A 99 -10.70 1.29 -21.51
N LEU A 100 -9.89 2.27 -21.13
CA LEU A 100 -9.61 3.45 -21.96
C LEU A 100 -8.48 3.17 -22.95
N TRP A 101 -7.43 2.51 -22.47
CA TRP A 101 -6.29 2.06 -23.26
C TRP A 101 -5.51 0.97 -22.54
N ASN A 102 -4.64 0.30 -23.25
CA ASN A 102 -3.64 -0.60 -22.68
C ASN A 102 -2.33 -0.55 -23.46
N TYR A 103 -1.26 -0.98 -22.79
CA TYR A 103 0.04 -1.20 -23.40
C TYR A 103 0.52 -2.61 -23.02
N ALA A 104 0.53 -3.50 -24.02
CA ALA A 104 0.97 -4.89 -23.85
C ALA A 104 2.39 -5.09 -24.38
N TYR A 105 3.16 -5.94 -23.71
CA TYR A 105 4.50 -6.31 -24.16
C TYR A 105 4.81 -7.77 -23.83
N ASP A 106 5.67 -8.39 -24.65
CA ASP A 106 6.10 -9.76 -24.43
C ASP A 106 7.00 -9.86 -23.20
N ALA A 107 6.64 -10.76 -22.30
CA ALA A 107 7.35 -11.10 -21.07
C ALA A 107 7.14 -12.61 -20.78
N PRO A 108 7.60 -13.53 -21.67
CA PRO A 108 7.34 -14.95 -21.52
C PRO A 108 8.05 -15.53 -20.30
N GLY A 109 7.33 -16.30 -19.52
CA GLY A 109 7.84 -16.99 -18.34
C GLY A 109 6.87 -16.95 -17.16
N SER A 110 7.16 -17.72 -16.13
CA SER A 110 6.38 -17.77 -14.89
C SER A 110 7.28 -17.86 -13.68
N VAL A 111 6.72 -17.52 -12.54
CA VAL A 111 7.34 -17.65 -11.21
C VAL A 111 6.33 -18.32 -10.28
N GLY A 112 6.75 -18.72 -9.10
CA GLY A 112 5.84 -19.25 -8.08
C GLY A 112 4.73 -18.23 -7.77
N HIS A 113 3.47 -18.68 -7.65
CA HIS A 113 2.27 -17.82 -7.57
C HIS A 113 2.20 -16.87 -8.78
N SER A 114 1.88 -17.41 -9.94
CA SER A 114 1.86 -16.69 -11.22
C SER A 114 1.10 -15.35 -11.17
N GLY A 115 1.39 -14.48 -12.12
CA GLY A 115 0.70 -13.21 -12.32
C GLY A 115 1.46 -11.96 -11.89
N SER A 116 0.93 -10.81 -12.29
CA SER A 116 1.49 -9.48 -11.97
C SER A 116 1.43 -9.21 -10.46
N ARG A 117 2.38 -8.39 -9.94
CA ARG A 117 2.53 -8.20 -8.50
C ARG A 117 2.65 -6.75 -8.04
N THR A 118 3.19 -5.90 -8.91
CA THR A 118 3.54 -4.54 -8.53
C THR A 118 2.42 -3.57 -8.88
N PRO A 119 1.94 -2.78 -7.92
CA PRO A 119 1.12 -1.62 -8.25
C PRO A 119 1.93 -0.62 -9.07
N PRO A 120 1.36 -0.01 -10.11
CA PRO A 120 1.99 1.10 -10.81
C PRO A 120 2.11 2.34 -9.91
N THR A 121 3.05 3.24 -10.28
CA THR A 121 3.16 4.58 -9.69
C THR A 121 2.90 5.62 -10.75
N VAL A 122 1.97 6.54 -10.51
CA VAL A 122 1.38 7.43 -11.52
C VAL A 122 1.64 8.89 -11.18
N THR A 123 2.23 9.63 -12.10
CA THR A 123 2.38 11.08 -12.02
C THR A 123 1.32 11.78 -12.87
N GLU A 124 1.38 13.12 -12.98
CA GLU A 124 0.52 13.90 -13.88
C GLU A 124 0.71 13.47 -15.34
N THR A 125 1.91 13.05 -15.71
CA THR A 125 2.32 12.83 -17.09
C THR A 125 2.70 11.38 -17.42
N HIS A 126 3.16 10.59 -16.45
CA HIS A 126 3.73 9.27 -16.70
C HIS A 126 3.22 8.19 -15.73
N VAL A 127 3.25 6.96 -16.20
CA VAL A 127 3.04 5.74 -15.43
C VAL A 127 4.33 4.94 -15.38
N TYR A 128 4.78 4.59 -14.17
CA TYR A 128 5.93 3.72 -13.93
C TYR A 128 5.45 2.36 -13.48
N SER A 129 5.89 1.30 -14.14
CA SER A 129 5.45 -0.08 -13.87
C SER A 129 6.62 -1.05 -13.93
N VAL A 130 6.67 -2.01 -13.02
CA VAL A 130 7.66 -3.09 -13.01
C VAL A 130 6.96 -4.43 -13.15
N GLY A 131 7.29 -5.19 -14.18
CA GLY A 131 6.81 -6.55 -14.38
C GLY A 131 7.52 -7.56 -13.48
N MET A 132 6.90 -8.73 -13.25
CA MET A 132 7.46 -9.76 -12.36
C MET A 132 8.80 -10.35 -12.85
N LEU A 133 9.13 -10.21 -14.13
CA LEU A 133 10.40 -10.64 -14.73
C LEU A 133 11.43 -9.50 -14.84
N GLY A 134 11.15 -8.35 -14.22
CA GLY A 134 12.06 -7.21 -14.14
C GLY A 134 11.88 -6.17 -15.24
N ASP A 135 10.94 -6.32 -16.16
CA ASP A 135 10.64 -5.28 -17.14
C ASP A 135 10.17 -4.02 -16.44
N PHE A 136 10.85 -2.91 -16.67
CA PHE A 136 10.60 -1.63 -16.05
C PHE A 136 10.29 -0.59 -17.10
N LEU A 137 9.11 0.01 -17.01
CA LEU A 137 8.56 0.90 -18.03
C LEU A 137 8.24 2.28 -17.45
N CYS A 138 8.41 3.28 -18.32
CA CYS A 138 7.76 4.58 -18.22
C CYS A 138 6.85 4.75 -19.44
N VAL A 139 5.57 4.92 -19.20
CA VAL A 139 4.57 5.15 -20.25
C VAL A 139 4.01 6.55 -20.11
N ASP A 140 3.96 7.31 -21.20
CA ASP A 140 3.35 8.63 -21.25
C ASP A 140 1.82 8.51 -21.24
N ARG A 141 1.15 9.19 -20.29
CA ARG A 141 -0.30 9.12 -20.09
C ARG A 141 -1.12 9.71 -21.23
N LYS A 142 -0.54 10.61 -22.01
CA LYS A 142 -1.23 11.30 -23.12
C LYS A 142 -1.12 10.54 -24.44
N THR A 143 0.06 10.01 -24.72
CA THR A 143 0.33 9.27 -25.97
C THR A 143 0.08 7.78 -25.84
N HIS A 144 0.03 7.25 -24.60
CA HIS A 144 -0.10 5.83 -24.26
C HIS A 144 1.05 4.97 -24.80
N GLN A 145 2.20 5.61 -25.06
CA GLN A 145 3.39 4.95 -25.60
C GLN A 145 4.51 4.92 -24.57
N PRO A 146 5.39 3.90 -24.60
CA PRO A 146 6.54 3.87 -23.71
C PRO A 146 7.50 5.01 -24.07
N VAL A 147 7.91 5.78 -23.06
CA VAL A 147 8.98 6.76 -23.15
C VAL A 147 10.33 6.03 -23.13
N TRP A 148 10.43 5.05 -22.23
CA TRP A 148 11.58 4.16 -22.13
C TRP A 148 11.18 2.81 -21.52
N ARG A 149 12.00 1.78 -21.79
CA ARG A 149 11.89 0.45 -21.22
C ARG A 149 13.28 -0.06 -20.82
N LYS A 150 13.37 -0.70 -19.65
CA LYS A 150 14.56 -1.34 -19.09
C LYS A 150 14.20 -2.73 -18.59
N ASN A 151 15.19 -3.50 -18.17
CA ASN A 151 14.94 -4.67 -17.33
C ASN A 151 15.88 -4.63 -16.14
N ILE A 152 15.34 -4.30 -14.96
CA ILE A 152 16.10 -4.07 -13.73
C ILE A 152 16.83 -5.30 -13.20
N LEU A 153 16.49 -6.49 -13.67
CA LEU A 153 17.23 -7.70 -13.31
C LEU A 153 18.37 -7.94 -14.30
N ALA A 154 18.08 -7.89 -15.61
CA ALA A 154 19.08 -8.16 -16.64
C ALA A 154 20.18 -7.09 -16.65
N ASP A 155 19.84 -5.81 -16.43
CA ASP A 155 20.79 -4.69 -16.39
C ASP A 155 21.88 -4.87 -15.33
N PHE A 156 21.59 -5.62 -14.24
CA PHE A 156 22.52 -5.93 -13.15
C PHE A 156 22.90 -7.41 -13.09
N GLY A 157 22.68 -8.18 -14.16
CA GLY A 157 23.06 -9.59 -14.22
C GLY A 157 22.29 -10.52 -13.27
N ASN A 158 21.15 -10.03 -12.73
CA ASN A 158 20.30 -10.78 -11.81
C ASN A 158 19.20 -11.57 -12.55
N LYS A 159 18.52 -12.45 -11.85
CA LYS A 159 17.43 -13.29 -12.36
C LYS A 159 16.19 -13.14 -11.47
N PRO A 160 14.98 -13.42 -12.01
CA PRO A 160 13.78 -13.43 -11.20
C PRO A 160 13.92 -14.38 -10.02
N SER A 161 13.56 -13.91 -8.83
CA SER A 161 13.48 -14.75 -7.63
C SER A 161 12.31 -15.74 -7.73
N SER A 162 12.14 -16.61 -6.72
CA SER A 162 11.05 -17.61 -6.70
C SER A 162 9.67 -17.03 -6.94
N TRP A 163 9.42 -15.76 -6.56
CA TRP A 163 8.15 -15.08 -6.76
C TRP A 163 8.28 -13.82 -7.62
N GLY A 164 9.37 -13.67 -8.37
CA GLY A 164 9.60 -12.54 -9.24
C GLY A 164 9.80 -11.21 -8.53
N VAL A 165 9.76 -10.11 -9.27
CA VAL A 165 9.79 -8.75 -8.74
C VAL A 165 8.41 -8.40 -8.19
N SER A 166 8.33 -7.92 -6.95
CA SER A 166 7.09 -7.55 -6.26
C SER A 166 7.14 -6.13 -5.68
N GLN A 167 8.23 -5.41 -5.88
CA GLN A 167 8.46 -4.08 -5.37
C GLN A 167 7.88 -3.03 -6.31
N ALA A 168 7.01 -2.16 -5.79
CA ALA A 168 6.49 -1.03 -6.55
C ALA A 168 7.57 0.04 -6.76
N PRO A 169 7.55 0.79 -7.88
CA PRO A 169 8.41 1.95 -8.08
C PRO A 169 8.12 3.03 -7.04
N SER A 170 9.16 3.65 -6.51
CA SER A 170 9.05 4.77 -5.57
C SER A 170 9.60 6.04 -6.21
N LEU A 171 8.93 7.18 -6.01
CA LEU A 171 9.38 8.46 -6.57
C LEU A 171 10.06 9.33 -5.50
N TRP A 172 11.10 10.02 -5.94
CA TRP A 172 11.73 11.09 -5.19
C TRP A 172 12.26 12.15 -6.17
N ARG A 173 11.73 13.37 -6.09
CA ARG A 173 12.05 14.48 -7.03
C ARG A 173 11.90 14.02 -8.49
N ASP A 174 12.98 14.08 -9.27
CA ASP A 174 13.07 13.65 -10.67
C ASP A 174 13.54 12.20 -10.85
N LEU A 175 13.66 11.44 -9.76
CA LEU A 175 14.09 10.06 -9.77
C LEU A 175 12.93 9.09 -9.54
N VAL A 176 13.05 7.92 -10.18
CA VAL A 176 12.26 6.72 -9.86
C VAL A 176 13.19 5.65 -9.30
N ILE A 177 12.81 5.09 -8.14
CA ILE A 177 13.62 4.18 -7.34
C ILE A 177 12.99 2.79 -7.41
N VAL A 178 13.79 1.79 -7.70
CA VAL A 178 13.42 0.38 -7.79
C VAL A 178 14.44 -0.49 -7.06
N ALA A 179 14.15 -1.76 -6.86
CA ALA A 179 15.00 -2.68 -6.13
C ALA A 179 15.39 -3.89 -7.01
N PRO A 180 16.47 -3.80 -7.79
CA PRO A 180 17.03 -4.94 -8.54
C PRO A 180 17.49 -6.07 -7.63
N GLN A 181 17.93 -5.76 -6.41
CA GLN A 181 18.43 -6.69 -5.39
C GLN A 181 19.55 -7.59 -5.88
N ALA A 182 20.42 -7.03 -6.72
CA ALA A 182 21.70 -7.61 -7.09
C ALA A 182 22.77 -7.28 -6.04
N ASP A 183 23.89 -8.01 -6.08
CA ASP A 183 24.96 -7.88 -5.10
C ASP A 183 25.59 -6.46 -5.08
N ASP A 184 25.60 -5.79 -6.22
CA ASP A 184 26.16 -4.44 -6.42
C ASP A 184 25.08 -3.39 -6.75
N ALA A 185 23.81 -3.79 -6.79
CA ALA A 185 22.68 -2.92 -7.07
C ALA A 185 21.43 -3.39 -6.30
N PHE A 186 21.43 -3.27 -4.96
CA PHE A 186 20.29 -3.69 -4.17
C PHE A 186 19.08 -2.75 -4.39
N VAL A 187 19.34 -1.45 -4.44
CA VAL A 187 18.42 -0.40 -4.84
C VAL A 187 19.07 0.42 -5.95
N ALA A 188 18.30 0.84 -6.94
CA ALA A 188 18.78 1.69 -8.02
C ALA A 188 17.80 2.84 -8.28
N ALA A 189 18.32 3.98 -8.68
CA ALA A 189 17.53 5.14 -9.08
C ALA A 189 17.83 5.55 -10.52
N TYR A 190 16.75 5.86 -11.23
CA TYR A 190 16.79 6.27 -12.62
C TYR A 190 16.14 7.64 -12.78
N GLN A 191 16.60 8.42 -13.74
CA GLN A 191 15.92 9.62 -14.19
C GLN A 191 14.53 9.27 -14.73
N ARG A 192 13.49 9.93 -14.20
CA ARG A 192 12.10 9.61 -14.56
C ARG A 192 11.81 9.78 -16.06
N GLU A 193 12.38 10.80 -16.68
CA GLU A 193 12.09 11.16 -18.09
C GLU A 193 12.90 10.34 -19.09
N THR A 194 14.16 9.98 -18.76
CA THR A 194 15.07 9.34 -19.72
C THR A 194 15.31 7.85 -19.45
N GLY A 195 15.04 7.39 -18.23
CA GLY A 195 15.40 6.05 -17.77
C GLY A 195 16.91 5.84 -17.59
N GLU A 196 17.72 6.90 -17.57
CA GLU A 196 19.15 6.80 -17.31
C GLU A 196 19.41 6.46 -15.84
N LEU A 197 20.31 5.50 -15.60
CA LEU A 197 20.75 5.13 -14.24
C LEU A 197 21.53 6.31 -13.64
N VAL A 198 21.11 6.75 -12.44
CA VAL A 198 21.77 7.84 -11.71
C VAL A 198 22.68 7.30 -10.63
N TRP A 199 22.20 6.35 -9.84
CA TRP A 199 22.96 5.69 -8.81
C TRP A 199 22.42 4.30 -8.50
N GLN A 200 23.25 3.47 -7.89
CA GLN A 200 22.92 2.18 -7.32
C GLN A 200 23.54 2.02 -5.94
N SER A 201 22.90 1.26 -5.06
CA SER A 201 23.43 0.97 -3.72
C SER A 201 24.22 -0.33 -3.72
N PRO A 202 25.13 -0.52 -2.75
CA PRO A 202 25.69 -1.83 -2.46
C PRO A 202 24.63 -2.86 -2.09
N GLY A 203 24.98 -4.15 -2.11
CA GLY A 203 24.17 -5.25 -1.62
C GLY A 203 23.89 -5.13 -0.12
N LEU A 204 22.69 -5.56 0.31
CA LEU A 204 22.25 -5.55 1.71
C LEU A 204 22.00 -6.95 2.27
N GLY A 205 21.95 -7.96 1.41
CA GLY A 205 21.61 -9.34 1.76
C GLY A 205 20.98 -10.09 0.60
N LYS A 206 20.15 -11.08 0.88
CA LYS A 206 19.45 -11.85 -0.15
C LYS A 206 18.18 -11.14 -0.60
N VAL A 207 17.65 -11.60 -1.74
CA VAL A 207 16.43 -11.09 -2.34
C VAL A 207 15.24 -11.24 -1.40
N GLY A 208 14.53 -10.14 -1.19
CA GLY A 208 13.24 -10.04 -0.53
C GLY A 208 12.19 -9.43 -1.46
N TYR A 209 11.10 -8.91 -0.90
CA TYR A 209 9.97 -8.39 -1.68
C TYR A 209 9.52 -7.00 -1.21
N VAL A 210 10.36 -6.34 -0.44
CA VAL A 210 10.10 -5.01 0.16
C VAL A 210 10.20 -3.92 -0.89
N THR A 211 9.17 -3.09 -0.98
CA THR A 211 9.21 -1.85 -1.77
C THR A 211 10.11 -0.82 -1.07
N PRO A 212 11.03 -0.12 -1.76
CA PRO A 212 11.82 0.97 -1.18
C PRO A 212 10.93 2.06 -0.59
N VAL A 213 11.06 2.36 0.69
CA VAL A 213 10.29 3.42 1.36
C VAL A 213 11.08 4.71 1.36
N VAL A 214 10.59 5.71 0.64
CA VAL A 214 11.14 7.08 0.71
C VAL A 214 10.54 7.78 1.91
N THR A 215 11.38 8.17 2.86
CA THR A 215 10.97 8.83 4.10
C THR A 215 12.07 9.74 4.65
N THR A 216 11.72 10.62 5.59
CA THR A 216 12.66 11.47 6.31
C THR A 216 12.91 10.87 7.69
N LEU A 217 14.20 10.59 8.02
CA LEU A 217 14.64 10.14 9.33
C LEU A 217 15.87 10.95 9.75
N ALA A 218 15.89 11.37 11.01
CA ALA A 218 16.93 12.23 11.56
C ALA A 218 17.26 13.44 10.67
N GLY A 219 16.20 14.03 10.06
CA GLY A 219 16.29 15.21 9.20
C GLY A 219 16.82 14.96 7.79
N VAL A 220 16.98 13.70 7.35
CA VAL A 220 17.48 13.36 6.00
C VAL A 220 16.47 12.50 5.24
N GLU A 221 16.12 12.93 4.01
CA GLU A 221 15.35 12.11 3.08
C GLU A 221 16.19 10.92 2.61
N GLN A 222 15.63 9.73 2.71
CA GLN A 222 16.33 8.48 2.42
C GLN A 222 15.37 7.39 1.94
N ALA A 223 15.90 6.40 1.24
CA ALA A 223 15.18 5.16 0.96
C ALA A 223 15.50 4.14 2.07
N VAL A 224 14.49 3.47 2.60
CA VAL A 224 14.66 2.40 3.58
C VAL A 224 14.32 1.06 2.95
N MET A 225 15.18 0.06 3.17
CA MET A 225 15.02 -1.30 2.67
C MET A 225 15.27 -2.34 3.76
N VAL A 226 14.66 -3.52 3.58
CA VAL A 226 14.93 -4.73 4.37
C VAL A 226 15.33 -5.85 3.42
N ALA A 227 16.52 -6.41 3.62
CA ALA A 227 16.98 -7.57 2.85
C ALA A 227 16.64 -8.89 3.55
N ALA A 228 16.41 -9.95 2.78
CA ALA A 228 16.27 -11.29 3.34
C ALA A 228 17.61 -11.78 3.90
N TYR A 229 17.59 -12.31 5.14
CA TYR A 229 18.80 -12.73 5.84
C TYR A 229 19.93 -11.69 5.75
N GLY A 230 19.58 -10.42 5.87
CA GLY A 230 20.48 -9.31 5.67
C GLY A 230 20.13 -8.11 6.55
N GLN A 231 20.45 -6.93 6.05
CA GLN A 231 20.31 -5.69 6.81
C GLN A 231 18.98 -4.99 6.53
N THR A 232 18.48 -4.27 7.53
CA THR A 232 17.61 -3.12 7.33
C THR A 232 18.52 -1.89 7.21
N ALA A 233 18.38 -1.11 6.14
CA ALA A 233 19.27 -0.01 5.89
C ALA A 233 18.55 1.24 5.36
N GLY A 234 19.08 2.41 5.74
CA GLY A 234 18.80 3.70 5.11
C GLY A 234 19.81 3.99 4.02
N ILE A 235 19.33 4.37 2.85
CA ILE A 235 20.11 4.60 1.63
C ILE A 235 19.95 6.06 1.22
N SER A 236 21.05 6.74 0.96
CA SER A 236 21.04 8.11 0.44
C SER A 236 20.32 8.21 -0.89
N LEU A 237 19.31 9.06 -0.99
CA LEU A 237 18.60 9.35 -2.23
C LEU A 237 19.43 10.17 -3.24
N GLU A 238 20.51 10.81 -2.77
CA GLU A 238 21.38 11.62 -3.62
C GLU A 238 22.39 10.76 -4.39
N ASN A 239 22.88 9.65 -3.81
CA ASN A 239 24.00 8.88 -4.40
C ASN A 239 24.00 7.38 -4.14
N GLY A 240 22.99 6.82 -3.48
CA GLY A 240 22.86 5.37 -3.22
C GLY A 240 23.76 4.84 -2.08
N SER A 241 24.53 5.68 -1.38
CA SER A 241 25.37 5.22 -0.27
C SER A 241 24.54 4.80 0.95
N ILE A 242 25.04 3.83 1.71
CA ILE A 242 24.42 3.40 2.97
C ILE A 242 24.64 4.48 4.02
N LEU A 243 23.56 5.02 4.58
CA LEU A 243 23.59 6.01 5.65
C LEU A 243 23.71 5.34 7.02
N TRP A 244 22.98 4.26 7.22
CA TRP A 244 22.98 3.41 8.41
C TRP A 244 22.52 2.00 8.05
N ALA A 245 22.90 1.04 8.87
CA ALA A 245 22.46 -0.35 8.76
C ALA A 245 22.15 -0.94 10.13
N TYR A 246 21.21 -1.89 10.16
CA TYR A 246 20.76 -2.58 11.35
C TYR A 246 20.60 -4.06 11.07
N ASP A 247 21.33 -4.90 11.81
CA ASP A 247 21.39 -6.35 11.63
C ASP A 247 20.43 -7.11 12.55
N GLY A 248 19.86 -6.40 13.52
CA GLY A 248 19.07 -7.02 14.57
C GLY A 248 17.79 -7.70 14.06
N PHE A 249 17.15 -7.24 12.99
CA PHE A 249 15.94 -7.87 12.44
C PHE A 249 16.32 -8.83 11.30
N GLN A 250 15.99 -10.11 11.48
CA GLN A 250 16.23 -11.16 10.48
C GLN A 250 14.92 -11.76 10.00
N CYS A 251 14.66 -11.71 8.70
CA CYS A 251 13.48 -12.28 8.08
C CYS A 251 13.86 -13.10 6.85
N GLN A 252 13.33 -14.31 6.74
CA GLN A 252 13.58 -15.16 5.58
C GLN A 252 12.99 -14.58 4.30
N ILE A 253 11.78 -14.04 4.39
CA ILE A 253 11.01 -13.52 3.26
C ILE A 253 10.37 -12.20 3.68
N PRO A 254 11.15 -11.10 3.71
CA PRO A 254 10.59 -9.78 4.02
C PRO A 254 9.72 -9.30 2.85
N ILE A 255 8.48 -8.91 3.17
CA ILE A 255 7.51 -8.38 2.23
C ILE A 255 6.99 -7.01 2.71
N PRO A 256 6.49 -6.87 3.97
CA PRO A 256 6.09 -5.57 4.48
C PRO A 256 7.28 -4.62 4.52
N TYR A 257 7.10 -3.43 4.04
CA TYR A 257 8.14 -2.41 4.21
C TYR A 257 8.09 -1.81 5.62
N PRO A 258 9.20 -1.27 6.14
CA PRO A 258 9.23 -0.61 7.43
C PRO A 258 8.22 0.54 7.51
N THR A 259 7.48 0.61 8.60
CA THR A 259 6.50 1.68 8.85
C THR A 259 7.19 2.85 9.56
N PRO A 260 7.36 4.01 8.90
CA PRO A 260 7.92 5.19 9.52
C PRO A 260 6.96 5.77 10.58
N LEU A 261 7.53 6.23 11.70
CA LEU A 261 6.81 6.79 12.83
C LEU A 261 7.46 8.10 13.28
N SER A 262 6.70 8.93 13.99
CA SER A 262 7.23 10.14 14.59
C SER A 262 8.40 9.86 15.54
N GLY A 263 9.34 10.81 15.65
CA GLY A 263 10.53 10.67 16.47
C GLY A 263 11.59 9.77 15.83
N ASP A 264 11.66 9.78 14.50
CA ASP A 264 12.66 9.06 13.70
C ASP A 264 12.69 7.55 13.99
N ARG A 265 11.50 6.97 14.22
CA ARG A 265 11.31 5.56 14.52
C ARG A 265 10.83 4.81 13.28
N LEU A 266 11.21 3.54 13.23
CA LEU A 266 10.75 2.58 12.22
C LEU A 266 10.25 1.33 12.91
N PHE A 267 9.03 0.91 12.59
CA PHE A 267 8.54 -0.41 12.94
C PHE A 267 8.77 -1.37 11.79
N ILE A 268 9.48 -2.45 12.04
CA ILE A 268 9.86 -3.47 11.07
C ILE A 268 9.13 -4.75 11.47
N THR A 269 8.47 -5.41 10.52
CA THR A 269 7.74 -6.65 10.77
C THR A 269 7.91 -7.63 9.64
N GLY A 270 7.75 -8.92 9.92
CA GLY A 270 7.81 -9.97 8.91
C GLY A 270 7.04 -11.22 9.34
N GLY A 271 6.56 -11.95 8.35
CA GLY A 271 6.07 -13.31 8.53
C GLY A 271 7.22 -14.30 8.79
N TYR A 272 6.93 -15.58 8.67
CA TYR A 272 7.94 -16.64 8.80
C TYR A 272 8.64 -16.62 10.16
N ASP A 273 7.86 -16.32 11.20
CA ASP A 273 8.31 -16.26 12.60
C ASP A 273 9.41 -15.20 12.88
N ALA A 274 9.54 -14.19 12.01
CA ALA A 274 10.50 -13.11 12.20
C ALA A 274 10.09 -12.13 13.33
N GLY A 275 8.79 -12.07 13.67
CA GLY A 275 8.29 -11.11 14.64
C GLY A 275 8.39 -9.67 14.15
N SER A 276 8.66 -8.75 15.07
CA SER A 276 8.78 -7.32 14.78
C SER A 276 9.83 -6.65 15.65
N ALA A 277 10.37 -5.53 15.17
CA ALA A 277 11.28 -4.67 15.92
C ALA A 277 10.90 -3.21 15.74
N MET A 278 11.07 -2.40 16.77
CA MET A 278 11.05 -0.94 16.72
C MET A 278 12.47 -0.42 16.85
N ILE A 279 12.92 0.33 15.86
CA ILE A 279 14.23 0.99 15.91
C ILE A 279 14.08 2.51 15.85
N GLN A 280 15.05 3.21 16.36
CA GLN A 280 15.15 4.66 16.27
C GLN A 280 16.47 5.04 15.60
N ILE A 281 16.40 5.97 14.64
CA ILE A 281 17.54 6.53 13.93
C ILE A 281 17.88 7.89 14.54
N LYS A 282 19.14 8.13 14.84
CA LYS A 282 19.61 9.42 15.39
C LYS A 282 20.85 9.90 14.64
N ARG A 283 21.04 11.22 14.57
CA ARG A 283 22.30 11.80 14.14
C ARG A 283 23.37 11.55 15.19
N GLU A 284 24.54 11.08 14.76
CA GLU A 284 25.72 10.87 15.57
C GLU A 284 26.93 11.45 14.82
N GLY A 285 27.33 12.67 15.17
CA GLY A 285 28.33 13.42 14.41
C GLY A 285 27.93 13.63 12.96
N ASP A 286 28.79 13.23 12.03
CA ASP A 286 28.46 13.27 10.57
C ASP A 286 27.68 12.06 10.06
N GLY A 287 27.48 11.05 10.91
CA GLY A 287 26.80 9.80 10.57
C GLY A 287 25.45 9.63 11.30
N PHE A 288 25.06 8.35 11.43
CA PHE A 288 23.81 7.95 12.07
C PHE A 288 24.04 6.79 13.03
N GLY A 289 23.37 6.81 14.17
CA GLY A 289 23.23 5.70 15.10
C GLY A 289 21.87 5.05 14.98
N VAL A 290 21.81 3.74 15.22
CA VAL A 290 20.57 2.95 15.26
C VAL A 290 20.42 2.37 16.66
N THR A 291 19.26 2.60 17.28
CA THR A 291 18.91 2.02 18.58
C THR A 291 17.70 1.13 18.45
N GLU A 292 17.81 -0.15 18.81
CA GLU A 292 16.62 -1.01 19.00
C GLU A 292 15.89 -0.58 20.25
N LEU A 293 14.62 -0.18 20.13
CA LEU A 293 13.79 0.23 21.26
C LEU A 293 13.10 -0.97 21.91
N PHE A 294 12.62 -1.89 21.08
CA PHE A 294 12.07 -3.17 21.52
C PHE A 294 12.01 -4.17 20.36
N ARG A 295 11.85 -5.43 20.74
CA ARG A 295 11.53 -6.55 19.85
C ARG A 295 10.35 -7.32 20.40
N THR A 296 9.50 -7.89 19.53
CA THR A 296 8.32 -8.63 19.94
C THR A 296 7.93 -9.70 18.93
N ASP A 297 7.40 -10.82 19.42
CA ASP A 297 6.79 -11.88 18.63
C ASP A 297 5.25 -11.73 18.58
N GLU A 298 4.68 -10.70 19.22
CA GLU A 298 3.24 -10.47 19.25
C GLU A 298 2.67 -9.93 17.94
N CYS A 299 3.53 -9.46 17.04
CA CYS A 299 3.20 -9.03 15.70
C CYS A 299 4.14 -9.69 14.69
N GLY A 300 3.59 -10.24 13.62
CA GLY A 300 4.35 -10.82 12.51
C GLY A 300 3.56 -10.71 11.21
N SER A 301 3.50 -9.52 10.61
CA SER A 301 2.78 -9.33 9.33
C SER A 301 3.51 -9.99 8.19
N GLN A 302 2.77 -10.77 7.37
CA GLN A 302 3.39 -11.53 6.28
C GLN A 302 3.44 -10.75 4.98
N ILE A 303 2.44 -9.91 4.66
CA ILE A 303 2.33 -9.27 3.34
C ILE A 303 2.26 -7.74 3.45
N HIS A 304 1.43 -7.20 4.34
CA HIS A 304 1.19 -5.76 4.43
C HIS A 304 1.78 -5.17 5.71
N GLN A 305 2.25 -3.91 5.62
CA GLN A 305 2.68 -3.17 6.79
C GLN A 305 1.47 -2.85 7.69
N PRO A 306 1.70 -2.64 9.00
CA PRO A 306 0.69 -2.17 9.92
C PRO A 306 0.18 -0.77 9.57
N LEU A 307 -1.09 -0.50 9.89
CA LEU A 307 -1.63 0.85 9.96
C LEU A 307 -1.33 1.49 11.31
N VAL A 308 -1.08 2.78 11.30
CA VAL A 308 -0.88 3.57 12.52
C VAL A 308 -2.05 4.53 12.69
N TYR A 309 -2.73 4.43 13.82
CA TYR A 309 -3.84 5.30 14.15
C TYR A 309 -3.93 5.53 15.65
N ASP A 310 -4.06 6.79 16.06
CA ASP A 310 -4.22 7.24 17.46
C ASP A 310 -3.28 6.54 18.44
N GLY A 311 -1.98 6.56 18.13
CA GLY A 311 -0.94 5.99 18.98
C GLY A 311 -0.86 4.46 19.04
N HIS A 312 -1.57 3.76 18.15
CA HIS A 312 -1.61 2.31 18.07
C HIS A 312 -1.28 1.78 16.67
N LEU A 313 -0.78 0.56 16.62
CA LEU A 313 -0.56 -0.24 15.41
C LEU A 313 -1.70 -1.24 15.25
N TYR A 314 -2.25 -1.33 14.04
CA TYR A 314 -3.25 -2.33 13.64
C TYR A 314 -2.69 -3.14 12.48
N ALA A 315 -2.69 -4.45 12.58
CA ALA A 315 -2.08 -5.32 11.57
C ALA A 315 -2.82 -6.65 11.43
N HIS A 316 -2.76 -7.24 10.25
CA HIS A 316 -2.95 -8.68 10.12
C HIS A 316 -1.64 -9.36 10.55
N SER A 317 -1.67 -10.01 11.70
CA SER A 317 -0.53 -10.76 12.21
C SER A 317 -0.67 -12.21 11.82
N ASN A 318 0.15 -12.64 10.89
CA ASN A 318 0.11 -13.96 10.31
C ASN A 318 1.53 -14.41 9.98
N THR A 319 2.04 -15.31 10.78
CA THR A 319 3.28 -16.03 10.50
C THR A 319 2.93 -17.39 9.89
N ASN A 320 3.84 -18.07 9.24
CA ASN A 320 3.54 -19.39 8.66
C ASN A 320 3.18 -20.44 9.71
N SER A 321 3.68 -20.31 10.92
CA SER A 321 3.39 -21.22 12.04
C SER A 321 2.14 -20.84 12.81
N ARG A 322 1.73 -19.57 12.73
CA ARG A 322 0.66 -18.99 13.55
C ARG A 322 -0.15 -17.96 12.77
N THR A 323 -1.47 -17.98 12.96
CA THR A 323 -2.38 -16.93 12.52
C THR A 323 -2.98 -16.27 13.75
N ASP A 324 -2.60 -15.03 14.04
CA ASP A 324 -3.13 -14.25 15.17
C ASP A 324 -4.36 -13.44 14.79
N GLY A 325 -4.70 -13.41 13.52
CA GLY A 325 -5.78 -12.60 12.99
C GLY A 325 -5.39 -11.13 12.92
N MET A 326 -6.32 -10.24 13.23
CA MET A 326 -6.03 -8.82 13.41
C MET A 326 -5.57 -8.55 14.83
N ILE A 327 -4.56 -7.71 14.97
CA ILE A 327 -4.05 -7.27 16.27
C ILE A 327 -4.08 -5.75 16.38
N CYS A 328 -4.16 -5.30 17.65
CA CYS A 328 -3.85 -3.93 18.06
C CYS A 328 -2.73 -3.97 19.08
N MET A 329 -1.71 -3.12 18.92
CA MET A 329 -0.65 -2.95 19.88
C MET A 329 -0.26 -1.47 20.01
N THR A 330 0.35 -1.11 21.13
CA THR A 330 0.86 0.23 21.36
C THR A 330 2.17 0.47 20.61
N LEU A 331 2.60 1.72 20.46
CA LEU A 331 3.87 2.09 19.81
C LEU A 331 5.12 1.77 20.66
N ASP A 332 4.95 1.24 21.87
CA ASP A 332 5.99 0.71 22.75
C ASP A 332 5.96 -0.84 22.84
N GLY A 333 5.17 -1.49 21.97
CA GLY A 333 5.21 -2.94 21.79
C GLY A 333 4.26 -3.76 22.66
N GLN A 334 3.33 -3.13 23.38
CA GLN A 334 2.37 -3.85 24.22
C GLN A 334 1.16 -4.29 23.39
N LEU A 335 0.90 -5.59 23.33
CA LEU A 335 -0.32 -6.12 22.73
C LEU A 335 -1.54 -5.67 23.53
N LYS A 336 -2.53 -5.11 22.85
CA LYS A 336 -3.82 -4.73 23.43
C LYS A 336 -4.84 -5.84 23.26
N TRP A 337 -4.95 -6.37 22.05
CA TRP A 337 -5.83 -7.48 21.73
C TRP A 337 -5.41 -8.14 20.40
N ARG A 338 -5.90 -9.37 20.20
CA ARG A 338 -5.88 -10.09 18.93
C ARG A 338 -7.19 -10.84 18.70
N THR A 339 -7.65 -10.91 17.45
CA THR A 339 -8.93 -11.55 17.16
C THR A 339 -8.89 -13.05 17.36
N ARG A 340 -7.74 -13.69 17.26
CA ARG A 340 -7.55 -15.11 17.52
C ARG A 340 -7.91 -15.54 18.97
N ASP A 341 -7.85 -14.63 19.92
CA ASP A 341 -8.14 -14.96 21.34
C ASP A 341 -9.63 -15.25 21.57
N SER A 342 -10.50 -14.97 20.57
CA SER A 342 -11.91 -15.32 20.59
C SER A 342 -12.29 -16.07 19.31
N ARG A 343 -13.07 -17.15 19.47
CA ARG A 343 -13.60 -17.93 18.32
C ARG A 343 -14.73 -17.21 17.59
N ASP A 344 -15.35 -16.24 18.22
CA ASP A 344 -16.47 -15.46 17.67
C ASP A 344 -15.97 -14.30 16.78
N LEU A 345 -14.65 -14.02 16.79
CA LEU A 345 -14.05 -12.95 16.00
C LEU A 345 -13.44 -13.48 14.69
N PRO A 346 -13.40 -12.64 13.63
CA PRO A 346 -12.75 -12.99 12.36
C PRO A 346 -11.27 -13.31 12.55
N GLN A 347 -10.78 -14.33 11.85
CA GLN A 347 -9.41 -14.79 12.01
C GLN A 347 -8.42 -14.15 11.02
N PHE A 348 -8.86 -13.33 10.13
CA PHE A 348 -8.08 -12.65 9.10
C PHE A 348 -6.81 -13.37 8.65
N GLU A 349 -6.62 -13.55 7.36
CA GLU A 349 -5.42 -14.15 6.81
C GLU A 349 -4.90 -13.36 5.61
N ARG A 350 -3.71 -12.77 5.73
CA ARG A 350 -2.90 -12.20 4.63
C ARG A 350 -3.60 -11.18 3.72
N GLY A 351 -4.70 -10.61 4.16
CA GLY A 351 -5.45 -9.64 3.39
C GLY A 351 -4.86 -8.23 3.51
N ASN A 352 -5.47 -7.28 2.85
CA ASN A 352 -5.07 -5.89 2.87
C ASN A 352 -5.85 -5.06 3.89
N LEU A 353 -5.20 -4.02 4.37
CA LEU A 353 -5.75 -3.01 5.27
C LEU A 353 -5.57 -1.62 4.67
N LEU A 354 -6.57 -0.76 4.79
CA LEU A 354 -6.43 0.69 4.61
C LEU A 354 -7.25 1.43 5.67
N LEU A 355 -6.82 2.65 6.00
CA LEU A 355 -7.50 3.55 6.93
C LEU A 355 -8.10 4.72 6.16
N ALA A 356 -9.38 5.00 6.37
CA ALA A 356 -10.07 6.15 5.79
C ALA A 356 -11.20 6.60 6.72
N ASP A 357 -11.40 7.90 6.84
CA ASP A 357 -12.49 8.51 7.64
C ASP A 357 -12.57 7.96 9.08
N GLY A 358 -11.41 7.69 9.69
CA GLY A 358 -11.31 7.11 11.03
C GLY A 358 -11.76 5.65 11.13
N MET A 359 -11.86 4.92 10.01
CA MET A 359 -12.25 3.52 9.95
C MET A 359 -11.18 2.69 9.23
N ILE A 360 -10.98 1.46 9.68
CA ILE A 360 -10.17 0.47 8.98
C ILE A 360 -11.08 -0.32 8.03
N ILE A 361 -10.71 -0.34 6.75
CA ILE A 361 -11.31 -1.21 5.74
C ILE A 361 -10.35 -2.38 5.56
N SER A 362 -10.81 -3.58 5.80
CA SER A 362 -9.99 -4.79 5.83
C SER A 362 -10.57 -5.87 4.94
N LEU A 363 -9.79 -6.35 3.96
CA LEU A 363 -10.15 -7.52 3.15
C LEU A 363 -9.43 -8.76 3.73
N ASP A 364 -10.19 -9.78 4.12
CA ASP A 364 -9.61 -11.06 4.51
C ASP A 364 -9.16 -11.83 3.26
N GLY A 365 -7.87 -12.09 3.18
CA GLY A 365 -7.24 -12.72 2.01
C GLY A 365 -7.59 -14.18 1.77
N LYS A 366 -8.22 -14.86 2.74
CA LYS A 366 -8.64 -16.25 2.63
C LYS A 366 -10.13 -16.40 2.35
N THR A 367 -10.93 -15.58 3.00
CA THR A 367 -12.39 -15.74 2.94
C THR A 367 -13.04 -14.79 1.94
N GLY A 368 -12.36 -13.72 1.51
CA GLY A 368 -12.96 -12.68 0.66
C GLY A 368 -14.02 -11.84 1.36
N MET A 369 -14.05 -11.88 2.69
CA MET A 369 -14.87 -10.99 3.50
C MET A 369 -14.21 -9.61 3.59
N LEU A 370 -14.98 -8.59 3.30
CA LEU A 370 -14.62 -7.21 3.54
C LEU A 370 -15.22 -6.78 4.88
N HIS A 371 -14.40 -6.17 5.72
CA HIS A 371 -14.77 -5.71 7.05
C HIS A 371 -14.58 -4.20 7.16
N LEU A 372 -15.51 -3.53 7.77
CA LEU A 372 -15.40 -2.14 8.21
C LEU A 372 -15.27 -2.15 9.72
N ILE A 373 -14.19 -1.55 10.23
CA ILE A 373 -13.78 -1.69 11.63
C ILE A 373 -13.54 -0.29 12.21
N GLU A 374 -14.08 -0.03 13.39
CA GLU A 374 -13.71 1.13 14.19
C GLU A 374 -12.43 0.82 14.96
N PRO A 375 -11.29 1.50 14.67
CA PRO A 375 -10.06 1.27 15.39
C PRO A 375 -10.23 1.66 16.87
N SER A 376 -9.92 0.73 17.77
CA SER A 376 -10.04 0.91 19.22
C SER A 376 -8.99 0.06 19.93
N PRO A 377 -8.29 0.58 20.95
CA PRO A 377 -7.38 -0.21 21.77
C PRO A 377 -8.10 -1.11 22.79
N GLU A 378 -9.40 -0.91 23.04
CA GLU A 378 -10.18 -1.69 24.02
C GLU A 378 -10.62 -3.04 23.46
N GLY A 379 -10.62 -3.24 22.11
CA GLY A 379 -11.01 -4.50 21.50
C GLY A 379 -11.39 -4.33 20.02
N TYR A 380 -11.57 -5.45 19.34
CA TYR A 380 -12.06 -5.49 17.97
C TYR A 380 -13.53 -5.02 17.91
N LYS A 381 -13.79 -4.01 17.09
CA LYS A 381 -15.11 -3.41 16.92
C LYS A 381 -15.51 -3.35 15.46
N GLU A 382 -16.32 -4.31 15.02
CA GLU A 382 -16.83 -4.38 13.65
C GLU A 382 -18.02 -3.44 13.49
N LEU A 383 -18.00 -2.61 12.45
CA LEU A 383 -19.10 -1.74 12.05
C LEU A 383 -20.00 -2.40 11.00
N ALA A 384 -19.37 -3.10 10.05
CA ALA A 384 -20.07 -3.82 8.99
C ALA A 384 -19.15 -4.89 8.38
N ARG A 385 -19.74 -5.88 7.71
CA ARG A 385 -19.01 -6.87 6.89
C ARG A 385 -19.84 -7.32 5.71
N ALA A 386 -19.15 -7.72 4.63
CA ALA A 386 -19.80 -8.27 3.44
C ALA A 386 -18.88 -9.25 2.72
N LYS A 387 -19.44 -10.28 2.12
CA LYS A 387 -18.75 -11.22 1.25
C LYS A 387 -18.60 -10.60 -0.14
N ILE A 388 -17.34 -10.37 -0.59
CA ILE A 388 -17.06 -9.72 -1.88
C ILE A 388 -16.54 -10.73 -2.92
N PHE A 389 -15.71 -11.68 -2.51
CA PHE A 389 -15.11 -12.70 -3.38
C PHE A 389 -15.26 -14.10 -2.79
N ASP A 390 -15.30 -15.11 -3.63
CA ASP A 390 -15.34 -16.53 -3.24
C ASP A 390 -13.97 -17.22 -3.27
N GLY A 391 -12.93 -16.55 -3.74
CA GLY A 391 -11.56 -17.04 -3.80
C GLY A 391 -10.86 -17.14 -2.44
N ASN A 392 -9.56 -17.41 -2.46
CA ASN A 392 -8.76 -17.65 -1.26
C ASN A 392 -7.34 -17.05 -1.32
N LYS A 393 -7.09 -16.08 -2.22
CA LYS A 393 -5.78 -15.42 -2.38
C LYS A 393 -5.95 -13.93 -2.69
N MET A 394 -6.81 -13.25 -1.92
CA MET A 394 -7.03 -11.80 -2.05
C MET A 394 -5.92 -11.04 -1.31
N TRP A 395 -4.69 -11.12 -1.84
CA TRP A 395 -3.50 -10.51 -1.25
C TRP A 395 -3.10 -9.19 -1.92
N SER A 396 -3.84 -8.80 -2.93
CA SER A 396 -3.58 -7.55 -3.67
C SER A 396 -3.85 -6.33 -2.80
N PRO A 397 -3.03 -5.28 -2.88
CA PRO A 397 -3.35 -4.00 -2.26
C PRO A 397 -4.65 -3.43 -2.82
N MET A 398 -5.46 -2.87 -1.92
CA MET A 398 -6.65 -2.09 -2.27
C MET A 398 -6.28 -0.65 -2.59
N ALA A 399 -7.16 0.06 -3.30
CA ALA A 399 -7.09 1.50 -3.49
C ALA A 399 -8.43 2.16 -3.19
N LEU A 400 -8.39 3.37 -2.63
CA LEU A 400 -9.57 4.17 -2.37
C LEU A 400 -9.41 5.52 -3.05
N SER A 401 -10.32 5.86 -3.95
CA SER A 401 -10.34 7.17 -4.62
C SER A 401 -11.77 7.59 -4.94
N GLN A 402 -12.10 8.83 -4.61
CA GLN A 402 -13.41 9.44 -4.83
C GLN A 402 -14.56 8.61 -4.23
N GLY A 403 -14.35 8.05 -3.01
CA GLY A 403 -15.30 7.19 -2.31
C GLY A 403 -15.53 5.83 -2.98
N ARG A 404 -14.68 5.46 -3.93
CA ARG A 404 -14.70 4.17 -4.63
C ARG A 404 -13.58 3.29 -4.15
N LEU A 405 -13.92 2.14 -3.60
CA LEU A 405 -12.96 1.12 -3.18
C LEU A 405 -12.71 0.16 -4.33
N LEU A 406 -11.46 0.05 -4.74
CA LEU A 406 -10.98 -0.90 -5.73
C LEU A 406 -10.28 -2.06 -5.02
N LEU A 407 -10.68 -3.26 -5.32
CA LEU A 407 -10.12 -4.49 -4.77
C LEU A 407 -10.22 -5.62 -5.80
N ARG A 408 -9.35 -6.61 -5.69
CA ARG A 408 -9.36 -7.75 -6.62
C ARG A 408 -9.09 -9.07 -5.93
N ASP A 409 -9.60 -10.14 -6.55
CA ASP A 409 -9.09 -11.50 -6.39
C ASP A 409 -8.11 -11.85 -7.52
N GLN A 410 -7.98 -13.12 -7.88
CA GLN A 410 -7.03 -13.58 -8.90
C GLN A 410 -7.48 -13.27 -10.33
N GLU A 411 -8.77 -13.04 -10.58
CA GLU A 411 -9.36 -13.01 -11.92
C GLU A 411 -10.20 -11.76 -12.18
N THR A 412 -10.59 -11.04 -11.12
CA THR A 412 -11.56 -9.95 -11.24
C THR A 412 -11.20 -8.78 -10.32
N MET A 413 -11.23 -7.58 -10.84
CA MET A 413 -11.23 -6.34 -10.07
C MET A 413 -12.66 -5.83 -9.94
N LYS A 414 -13.06 -5.41 -8.74
CA LYS A 414 -14.35 -4.81 -8.43
C LYS A 414 -14.19 -3.38 -7.91
N CYS A 415 -15.17 -2.56 -8.23
CA CYS A 415 -15.32 -1.21 -7.69
C CYS A 415 -16.57 -1.14 -6.81
N LEU A 416 -16.39 -0.79 -5.56
CA LEU A 416 -17.46 -0.65 -4.59
C LEU A 416 -17.69 0.83 -4.23
N ASP A 417 -18.95 1.22 -4.10
CA ASP A 417 -19.35 2.55 -3.67
C ASP A 417 -19.35 2.65 -2.14
N LEU A 418 -18.45 3.43 -1.59
CA LEU A 418 -18.38 3.69 -0.14
C LEU A 418 -18.89 5.08 0.24
N LYS A 419 -19.43 5.86 -0.69
CA LYS A 419 -19.97 7.17 -0.40
C LYS A 419 -21.19 7.06 0.51
N ASN A 420 -21.26 7.98 1.46
CA ASN A 420 -22.49 8.15 2.23
C ASN A 420 -23.59 8.66 1.29
N PRO A 421 -24.79 8.05 1.29
CA PRO A 421 -25.91 8.45 0.42
C PRO A 421 -26.32 9.91 0.57
#